data_c964eb625c01e8458dc0ae136c213580
#
_entry.id   c964eb625c01e8458dc0ae136c213580
#
_cell.length_a   1.000
_cell.length_b   1.000
_cell.length_c   1.000
_cell.angle_alpha   90.00
_cell.angle_beta   90.00
_cell.angle_gamma   90.00
#
_symmetry.space_group_name_H-M   'P 1'
#
loop_
_entity.id
_entity.type
_entity.pdbx_description
1 polymer ?
#
loop_
_entity_poly.entity_id
_entity_poly.type
_entity_poly.pdbx_seq_one_letter_code
_entity_poly.pdbx_strand_id
1 'polypeptide(L)'
;MAFELAESAGRHLDFFGRPPRVGESWHADSVAGIASRDTVIRMKKTDRPKDWPLVNALAIQAHYAGDPAAVLHLRDHDILREAWRQAASESRDSAVRERPLLRELDAVDDLRLERLLLVEEMLWQCVNRERYMVYQRAWKDFYRAWQQDRVGEWPTAEPFLQQHERVCNAVRRHGLPPAPLGTVADRQAIYDRGLTRAATLVAATPQELETIAMPLDIILP
;
A
#
# COMPACT_ATOMS: atom_id res chain seq x y z
N MET A 1 13.99 1.47 4.17
CA MET A 1 15.43 1.77 4.11
C MET A 1 15.98 0.91 3.00
N ALA A 2 16.70 1.48 2.04
CA ALA A 2 17.30 0.74 0.93
C ALA A 2 18.81 0.65 1.17
N PHE A 3 19.39 -0.49 0.93
CA PHE A 3 20.82 -0.75 1.05
C PHE A 3 21.35 -1.26 -0.28
N GLU A 4 22.53 -0.81 -0.65
CA GLU A 4 23.23 -1.31 -1.82
C GLU A 4 24.21 -2.42 -1.37
N LEU A 5 24.11 -3.58 -1.99
CA LEU A 5 25.02 -4.68 -1.73
C LEU A 5 26.29 -4.50 -2.58
N ALA A 6 27.43 -4.39 -1.95
CA ALA A 6 28.72 -4.07 -2.58
C ALA A 6 29.15 -5.04 -3.71
N GLU A 7 28.64 -6.26 -3.73
CA GLU A 7 29.03 -7.29 -4.72
C GLU A 7 28.00 -7.49 -5.87
N SER A 8 26.88 -6.75 -5.86
CA SER A 8 25.84 -6.90 -6.87
C SER A 8 25.46 -5.55 -7.47
N ALA A 9 26.28 -5.04 -8.37
CA ALA A 9 26.00 -3.81 -9.11
C ALA A 9 24.54 -3.82 -9.64
N GLY A 10 23.72 -2.90 -9.13
CA GLY A 10 22.34 -2.70 -9.58
C GLY A 10 21.27 -3.51 -8.84
N ARG A 11 21.57 -4.22 -7.76
CA ARG A 11 20.56 -4.86 -6.91
C ARG A 11 20.35 -4.05 -5.63
N HIS A 12 19.12 -3.66 -5.37
CA HIS A 12 18.73 -2.97 -4.16
C HIS A 12 17.90 -3.91 -3.28
N LEU A 13 18.16 -3.89 -1.96
CA LEU A 13 17.34 -4.55 -0.96
C LEU A 13 16.62 -3.50 -0.14
N ASP A 14 15.30 -3.59 -0.09
CA ASP A 14 14.47 -2.77 0.77
C ASP A 14 14.17 -3.52 2.07
N PHE A 15 14.47 -2.90 3.20
CA PHE A 15 14.18 -3.43 4.52
C PHE A 15 13.01 -2.67 5.14
N PHE A 16 12.01 -3.41 5.58
CA PHE A 16 10.84 -2.86 6.26
C PHE A 16 10.78 -3.42 7.68
N GLY A 17 10.61 -2.56 8.67
CA GLY A 17 10.31 -2.99 10.03
C GLY A 17 8.91 -3.61 10.11
N ARG A 18 8.00 -3.09 9.29
CA ARG A 18 6.64 -3.61 9.07
C ARG A 18 6.32 -3.42 7.58
N PRO A 19 5.74 -4.40 6.90
CA PRO A 19 5.32 -4.23 5.52
C PRO A 19 4.31 -3.08 5.43
N PRO A 20 4.52 -2.09 4.56
CA PRO A 20 3.58 -1.01 4.38
C PRO A 20 2.25 -1.51 3.82
N ARG A 21 1.14 -0.95 4.27
CA ARG A 21 -0.24 -1.27 3.84
C ARG A 21 -0.71 -2.70 4.18
N VAL A 22 -0.03 -3.36 5.08
CA VAL A 22 -0.39 -4.70 5.55
C VAL A 22 -0.77 -4.61 7.03
N GLY A 23 -1.88 -5.22 7.40
CA GLY A 23 -2.34 -5.30 8.78
C GLY A 23 -1.38 -6.12 9.68
N GLU A 24 -1.69 -6.24 10.95
CA GLU A 24 -0.82 -6.94 11.91
C GLU A 24 -0.73 -8.45 11.68
N SER A 25 -1.71 -9.03 10.97
CA SER A 25 -1.77 -10.44 10.63
C SER A 25 -0.74 -10.91 9.59
N TRP A 26 0.04 -10.01 8.99
CA TRP A 26 1.00 -10.36 7.93
C TRP A 26 2.00 -11.47 8.33
N HIS A 27 2.29 -11.61 9.61
CA HIS A 27 3.16 -12.69 10.14
C HIS A 27 2.58 -14.09 9.92
N ALA A 28 1.25 -14.22 9.97
CA ALA A 28 0.58 -15.52 9.82
C ALA A 28 0.64 -16.02 8.37
N ASP A 29 0.83 -15.12 7.41
CA ASP A 29 0.80 -15.43 5.98
C ASP A 29 2.19 -15.75 5.41
N SER A 30 3.23 -15.74 6.25
CA SER A 30 4.60 -16.02 5.79
C SER A 30 4.98 -17.48 6.03
N VAL A 31 5.28 -18.18 4.94
CA VAL A 31 5.87 -19.53 5.02
C VAL A 31 7.38 -19.42 4.82
N ALA A 32 8.17 -19.94 5.74
CA ALA A 32 9.64 -19.97 5.64
C ALA A 32 10.28 -18.57 5.42
N GLY A 33 9.72 -17.50 6.00
CA GLY A 33 10.26 -16.14 5.86
C GLY A 33 9.98 -15.47 4.52
N ILE A 34 9.12 -16.05 3.67
CA ILE A 34 8.69 -15.48 2.39
C ILE A 34 7.29 -14.90 2.57
N ALA A 35 7.11 -13.63 2.21
CA ALA A 35 5.80 -12.99 2.26
C ALA A 35 4.78 -13.69 1.35
N SER A 36 3.53 -13.80 1.80
CA SER A 36 2.43 -14.29 0.97
C SER A 36 2.21 -13.40 -0.26
N ARG A 37 1.54 -13.94 -1.27
CA ARG A 37 1.18 -13.17 -2.45
C ARG A 37 0.29 -11.98 -2.09
N ASP A 38 -0.68 -12.13 -1.19
CA ASP A 38 -1.52 -11.04 -0.70
C ASP A 38 -0.68 -9.93 -0.06
N THR A 39 0.25 -10.29 0.81
CA THR A 39 1.20 -9.32 1.41
C THR A 39 1.94 -8.53 0.34
N VAL A 40 2.48 -9.20 -0.68
CA VAL A 40 3.21 -8.53 -1.78
C VAL A 40 2.29 -7.62 -2.58
N ILE A 41 1.07 -8.05 -2.90
CA ILE A 41 0.07 -7.24 -3.60
C ILE A 41 -0.25 -5.97 -2.80
N ARG A 42 -0.53 -6.08 -1.51
CA ARG A 42 -0.82 -4.93 -0.64
C ARG A 42 0.37 -3.96 -0.59
N MET A 43 1.58 -4.47 -0.50
CA MET A 43 2.80 -3.66 -0.55
C MET A 43 2.98 -2.93 -1.89
N LYS A 44 2.46 -3.47 -2.99
CA LYS A 44 2.54 -2.90 -4.34
C LYS A 44 1.42 -1.94 -4.70
N LYS A 45 0.38 -1.82 -3.89
CA LYS A 45 -0.65 -0.77 -4.04
C LYS A 45 -0.06 0.60 -3.63
N THR A 46 0.83 1.16 -4.44
CA THR A 46 1.59 2.39 -4.16
C THR A 46 1.00 3.62 -4.85
N ASP A 47 1.64 4.77 -4.68
CA ASP A 47 1.38 6.00 -5.45
C ASP A 47 2.01 6.01 -6.85
N ARG A 48 2.68 4.90 -7.24
CA ARG A 48 3.39 4.78 -8.52
C ARG A 48 2.57 4.00 -9.54
N PRO A 49 2.15 4.61 -10.66
CA PRO A 49 1.37 3.92 -11.70
C PRO A 49 2.01 2.63 -12.21
N LYS A 50 3.35 2.57 -12.27
CA LYS A 50 4.09 1.40 -12.75
C LYS A 50 3.95 0.14 -11.90
N ASP A 51 3.51 0.25 -10.65
CA ASP A 51 3.34 -0.90 -9.74
C ASP A 51 1.98 -1.60 -9.96
N TRP A 52 0.99 -0.91 -10.51
CA TRP A 52 -0.38 -1.41 -10.65
C TRP A 52 -0.57 -2.55 -11.65
N PRO A 53 0.14 -2.60 -12.79
CA PRO A 53 0.13 -3.79 -13.64
C PRO A 53 0.59 -5.05 -12.90
N LEU A 54 1.59 -4.93 -12.01
CA LEU A 54 2.05 -6.04 -11.19
C LEU A 54 1.01 -6.46 -10.15
N VAL A 55 0.32 -5.50 -9.52
CA VAL A 55 -0.82 -5.79 -8.60
C VAL A 55 -1.84 -6.66 -9.32
N ASN A 56 -2.27 -6.25 -10.52
CA ASN A 56 -3.26 -7.01 -11.30
C ASN A 56 -2.74 -8.40 -11.71
N ALA A 57 -1.50 -8.49 -12.21
CA ALA A 57 -0.92 -9.77 -12.61
C ALA A 57 -0.82 -10.77 -11.45
N LEU A 58 -0.43 -10.32 -10.27
CA LEU A 58 -0.38 -11.16 -9.06
C LEU A 58 -1.78 -11.55 -8.58
N ALA A 59 -2.77 -10.65 -8.68
CA ALA A 59 -4.15 -10.95 -8.33
C ALA A 59 -4.78 -11.99 -9.28
N ILE A 60 -4.48 -11.92 -10.58
CA ILE A 60 -4.89 -12.90 -11.58
C ILE A 60 -4.28 -14.27 -11.24
N GLN A 61 -2.99 -14.31 -10.92
CA GLN A 61 -2.33 -15.56 -10.49
C GLN A 61 -2.93 -16.12 -9.19
N ALA A 62 -3.32 -15.25 -8.23
CA ALA A 62 -4.00 -15.66 -7.02
C ALA A 62 -5.36 -16.30 -7.32
N HIS A 63 -6.15 -15.68 -8.20
CA HIS A 63 -7.44 -16.20 -8.63
C HIS A 63 -7.32 -17.61 -9.23
N TYR A 64 -6.42 -17.80 -10.20
CA TYR A 64 -6.22 -19.13 -10.83
C TYR A 64 -5.58 -20.16 -9.90
N ALA A 65 -4.98 -19.72 -8.79
CA ALA A 65 -4.52 -20.60 -7.72
C ALA A 65 -5.64 -20.94 -6.70
N GLY A 66 -6.86 -20.44 -6.89
CA GLY A 66 -8.00 -20.68 -6.01
C GLY A 66 -8.01 -19.84 -4.74
N ASP A 67 -7.24 -18.74 -4.69
CA ASP A 67 -7.20 -17.83 -3.55
C ASP A 67 -8.46 -16.95 -3.52
N PRO A 68 -9.37 -17.07 -2.52
CA PRO A 68 -10.58 -16.28 -2.46
C PRO A 68 -10.31 -14.77 -2.23
N ALA A 69 -9.14 -14.41 -1.69
CA ALA A 69 -8.77 -13.01 -1.48
C ALA A 69 -8.42 -12.28 -2.78
N ALA A 70 -8.24 -12.99 -3.90
CA ALA A 70 -7.91 -12.39 -5.19
C ALA A 70 -8.90 -11.30 -5.61
N VAL A 71 -10.18 -11.46 -5.30
CA VAL A 71 -11.26 -10.50 -5.60
C VAL A 71 -11.00 -9.11 -5.01
N LEU A 72 -10.23 -9.01 -3.93
CA LEU A 72 -9.85 -7.74 -3.30
C LEU A 72 -8.85 -6.94 -4.13
N HIS A 73 -8.22 -7.56 -5.14
CA HIS A 73 -7.09 -6.98 -5.83
C HIS A 73 -7.20 -6.97 -7.35
N LEU A 74 -8.10 -7.79 -7.92
CA LEU A 74 -8.33 -7.87 -9.37
C LEU A 74 -8.78 -6.52 -9.93
N ARG A 75 -8.22 -6.18 -11.09
CA ARG A 75 -8.50 -4.94 -11.81
C ARG A 75 -8.98 -5.18 -13.25
N ASP A 76 -8.81 -6.38 -13.74
CA ASP A 76 -9.44 -6.84 -14.96
C ASP A 76 -10.92 -7.09 -14.69
N HIS A 77 -11.81 -6.41 -15.40
CA HIS A 77 -13.25 -6.43 -15.12
C HIS A 77 -13.86 -7.82 -15.39
N ASP A 78 -13.40 -8.54 -16.43
CA ASP A 78 -13.91 -9.86 -16.77
C ASP A 78 -13.52 -10.89 -15.70
N ILE A 79 -12.24 -10.92 -15.34
CA ILE A 79 -11.71 -11.84 -14.34
C ILE A 79 -12.28 -11.51 -12.94
N LEU A 80 -12.49 -10.21 -12.64
CA LEU A 80 -13.11 -9.79 -11.39
C LEU A 80 -14.55 -10.30 -11.29
N ARG A 81 -15.35 -10.18 -12.36
CA ARG A 81 -16.72 -10.72 -12.40
C ARG A 81 -16.73 -12.26 -12.30
N GLU A 82 -15.79 -12.92 -12.95
CA GLU A 82 -15.63 -14.37 -12.84
C GLU A 82 -15.34 -14.78 -11.40
N ALA A 83 -14.33 -14.19 -10.77
CA ALA A 83 -13.96 -14.45 -9.39
C ALA A 83 -15.11 -14.14 -8.42
N TRP A 84 -15.86 -13.06 -8.66
CA TRP A 84 -17.03 -12.69 -7.87
C TRP A 84 -18.14 -13.73 -7.94
N ARG A 85 -18.45 -14.23 -9.14
CA ARG A 85 -19.48 -15.27 -9.32
C ARG A 85 -19.09 -16.60 -8.66
N GLN A 86 -17.82 -16.91 -8.59
CA GLN A 86 -17.30 -18.12 -7.95
C GLN A 86 -17.19 -18.00 -6.42
N ALA A 87 -17.14 -16.77 -5.87
CA ALA A 87 -16.99 -16.55 -4.44
C ALA A 87 -18.23 -17.01 -3.64
N ALA A 88 -18.01 -17.69 -2.53
CA ALA A 88 -19.05 -18.05 -1.58
C ALA A 88 -19.70 -16.81 -0.95
N SER A 89 -20.98 -16.89 -0.58
CA SER A 89 -21.74 -15.75 -0.04
C SER A 89 -21.06 -15.10 1.17
N GLU A 90 -20.62 -15.91 2.13
CA GLU A 90 -19.90 -15.42 3.32
C GLU A 90 -18.61 -14.68 2.99
N SER A 91 -17.89 -15.16 1.97
CA SER A 91 -16.67 -14.51 1.47
C SER A 91 -17.00 -13.18 0.77
N ARG A 92 -18.12 -13.08 0.06
CA ARG A 92 -18.58 -11.84 -0.58
C ARG A 92 -18.87 -10.75 0.44
N ASP A 93 -19.55 -11.06 1.53
CA ASP A 93 -19.88 -10.09 2.58
C ASP A 93 -18.62 -9.53 3.24
N SER A 94 -17.61 -10.37 3.45
CA SER A 94 -16.32 -9.91 3.96
C SER A 94 -15.58 -9.06 2.94
N ALA A 95 -15.54 -9.48 1.68
CA ALA A 95 -14.86 -8.77 0.60
C ALA A 95 -15.46 -7.37 0.36
N VAL A 96 -16.80 -7.26 0.40
CA VAL A 96 -17.51 -5.97 0.27
C VAL A 96 -17.14 -5.00 1.40
N ARG A 97 -16.91 -5.48 2.62
CA ARG A 97 -16.46 -4.61 3.72
C ARG A 97 -15.07 -4.04 3.48
N GLU A 98 -14.17 -4.81 2.89
CA GLU A 98 -12.83 -4.34 2.54
C GLU A 98 -12.79 -3.52 1.24
N ARG A 99 -13.63 -3.89 0.25
CA ARG A 99 -13.67 -3.29 -1.08
C ARG A 99 -15.11 -3.01 -1.50
N PRO A 100 -15.68 -1.87 -1.10
CA PRO A 100 -17.09 -1.52 -1.32
C PRO A 100 -17.54 -1.54 -2.79
N LEU A 101 -16.65 -1.24 -3.74
CA LEU A 101 -16.90 -1.34 -5.18
C LEU A 101 -17.52 -2.67 -5.60
N LEU A 102 -17.21 -3.77 -4.89
CA LEU A 102 -17.70 -5.12 -5.22
C LEU A 102 -19.22 -5.24 -5.17
N ARG A 103 -19.95 -4.33 -4.48
CA ARG A 103 -21.42 -4.28 -4.49
C ARG A 103 -22.00 -4.00 -5.86
N GLU A 104 -21.26 -3.29 -6.69
CA GLU A 104 -21.73 -2.84 -8.00
C GLU A 104 -21.57 -3.89 -9.11
N LEU A 105 -20.81 -4.97 -8.88
CA LEU A 105 -20.42 -5.92 -9.93
C LEU A 105 -21.58 -6.53 -10.71
N ASP A 106 -22.71 -6.76 -10.04
CA ASP A 106 -23.89 -7.35 -10.67
C ASP A 106 -24.85 -6.28 -11.24
N ALA A 107 -24.65 -4.99 -10.91
CA ALA A 107 -25.56 -3.90 -11.23
C ALA A 107 -25.09 -2.99 -12.38
N VAL A 108 -23.77 -2.95 -12.67
CA VAL A 108 -23.20 -2.02 -13.64
C VAL A 108 -22.69 -2.76 -14.89
N ASP A 109 -22.64 -2.07 -16.03
CA ASP A 109 -22.00 -2.55 -17.24
C ASP A 109 -20.46 -2.49 -17.13
N ASP A 110 -19.78 -3.01 -18.15
CA ASP A 110 -18.30 -3.10 -18.14
C ASP A 110 -17.65 -1.73 -18.20
N LEU A 111 -18.19 -0.81 -19.00
CA LEU A 111 -17.67 0.56 -19.10
C LEU A 111 -17.75 1.29 -17.75
N ARG A 112 -18.86 1.15 -17.07
CA ARG A 112 -19.04 1.72 -15.73
C ARG A 112 -18.12 1.06 -14.71
N LEU A 113 -17.94 -0.25 -14.77
CA LEU A 113 -17.03 -0.98 -13.90
C LEU A 113 -15.56 -0.57 -14.13
N GLU A 114 -15.11 -0.48 -15.37
CA GLU A 114 -13.77 0.03 -15.71
C GLU A 114 -13.55 1.45 -15.16
N ARG A 115 -14.58 2.30 -15.27
CA ARG A 115 -14.54 3.65 -14.70
C ARG A 115 -14.38 3.63 -13.19
N LEU A 116 -15.14 2.81 -12.47
CA LEU A 116 -15.05 2.68 -11.00
C LEU A 116 -13.69 2.11 -10.58
N LEU A 117 -13.15 1.14 -11.30
CA LEU A 117 -11.81 0.59 -11.07
C LEU A 117 -10.72 1.66 -11.25
N LEU A 118 -10.86 2.54 -12.25
CA LEU A 118 -9.93 3.66 -12.44
C LEU A 118 -10.01 4.66 -11.26
N VAL A 119 -11.21 5.02 -10.82
CA VAL A 119 -11.41 5.94 -9.69
C VAL A 119 -10.84 5.34 -8.40
N GLU A 120 -11.08 4.05 -8.16
CA GLU A 120 -10.54 3.30 -7.02
C GLU A 120 -9.00 3.30 -7.02
N GLU A 121 -8.37 3.01 -8.17
CA GLU A 121 -6.90 3.07 -8.30
C GLU A 121 -6.36 4.45 -7.98
N MET A 122 -6.99 5.48 -8.53
CA MET A 122 -6.60 6.86 -8.29
C MET A 122 -6.71 7.22 -6.80
N LEU A 123 -7.75 6.75 -6.11
CA LEU A 123 -7.88 6.93 -4.67
C LEU A 123 -6.69 6.31 -3.92
N TRP A 124 -6.35 5.04 -4.23
CA TRP A 124 -5.18 4.38 -3.64
C TRP A 124 -3.89 5.17 -3.88
N GLN A 125 -3.65 5.61 -5.11
CA GLN A 125 -2.44 6.37 -5.46
C GLN A 125 -2.38 7.68 -4.69
N CYS A 126 -3.49 8.44 -4.64
CA CYS A 126 -3.53 9.72 -3.97
C CYS A 126 -3.37 9.61 -2.44
N VAL A 127 -4.06 8.66 -1.81
CA VAL A 127 -3.92 8.43 -0.36
C VAL A 127 -2.50 7.98 -0.01
N ASN A 128 -1.91 7.07 -0.79
CA ASN A 128 -0.51 6.67 -0.58
C ASN A 128 0.46 7.83 -0.80
N ARG A 129 0.18 8.74 -1.71
CA ARG A 129 0.98 9.95 -1.90
C ARG A 129 0.92 10.86 -0.68
N GLU A 130 -0.26 11.11 -0.14
CA GLU A 130 -0.44 11.90 1.09
C GLU A 130 0.26 11.22 2.30
N ARG A 131 0.11 9.90 2.43
CA ARG A 131 0.84 9.10 3.42
C ARG A 131 2.35 9.27 3.27
N TYR A 132 2.88 9.11 2.06
CA TYR A 132 4.31 9.27 1.78
C TYR A 132 4.82 10.66 2.19
N MET A 133 4.05 11.72 1.96
CA MET A 133 4.42 13.08 2.35
C MET A 133 4.59 13.25 3.86
N VAL A 134 3.79 12.54 4.67
CA VAL A 134 3.93 12.56 6.14
C VAL A 134 5.27 11.92 6.55
N TYR A 135 5.59 10.75 6.01
CA TYR A 135 6.88 10.08 6.28
C TYR A 135 8.06 10.91 5.77
N GLN A 136 7.93 11.47 4.56
CA GLN A 136 9.00 12.28 3.96
C GLN A 136 9.34 13.51 4.79
N ARG A 137 8.36 14.17 5.39
CA ARG A 137 8.60 15.35 6.25
C ARG A 137 9.44 14.96 7.47
N ALA A 138 9.00 13.95 8.22
CA ALA A 138 9.72 13.48 9.40
C ALA A 138 11.14 13.02 9.05
N TRP A 139 11.28 12.24 7.97
CA TRP A 139 12.57 11.76 7.49
C TRP A 139 13.49 12.89 7.02
N LYS A 140 12.98 13.91 6.33
CA LYS A 140 13.75 15.03 5.82
C LYS A 140 14.41 15.82 6.95
N ASP A 141 13.70 16.05 8.03
CA ASP A 141 14.22 16.76 9.20
C ASP A 141 15.30 15.92 9.91
N PHE A 142 15.07 14.63 10.06
CA PHE A 142 16.07 13.71 10.57
C PHE A 142 17.33 13.70 9.70
N TYR A 143 17.19 13.60 8.38
CA TYR A 143 18.31 13.55 7.46
C TYR A 143 19.14 14.83 7.47
N ARG A 144 18.49 15.98 7.59
CA ARG A 144 19.17 17.27 7.76
C ARG A 144 19.97 17.34 9.07
N ALA A 145 19.36 16.96 10.19
CA ALA A 145 20.05 16.89 11.48
C ALA A 145 21.22 15.91 11.43
N TRP A 146 21.04 14.75 10.82
CA TRP A 146 22.12 13.76 10.60
C TRP A 146 23.31 14.37 9.86
N GLN A 147 23.06 15.13 8.78
CA GLN A 147 24.12 15.77 8.02
C GLN A 147 24.80 16.91 8.78
N GLN A 148 24.04 17.69 9.56
CA GLN A 148 24.56 18.83 10.33
C GLN A 148 25.44 18.40 11.50
N ASP A 149 25.03 17.39 12.23
CA ASP A 149 25.77 16.85 13.39
C ASP A 149 27.05 16.13 13.00
N ARG A 150 27.35 16.03 11.70
CA ARG A 150 28.49 15.27 11.17
C ARG A 150 28.61 13.87 11.79
N VAL A 151 27.50 13.27 12.15
CA VAL A 151 27.48 11.91 12.74
C VAL A 151 27.94 10.86 11.71
N GLY A 152 28.73 11.33 10.78
CA GLY A 152 29.39 10.55 9.77
C GLY A 152 28.57 10.41 8.50
N GLU A 153 29.25 10.01 7.46
CA GLU A 153 28.65 9.49 6.25
C GLU A 153 27.69 8.34 6.60
N TRP A 154 26.70 8.12 5.77
CA TRP A 154 25.87 6.93 5.90
C TRP A 154 26.77 5.70 6.05
N PRO A 155 26.57 4.84 7.05
CA PRO A 155 27.54 3.80 7.44
C PRO A 155 27.63 2.65 6.42
N THR A 156 27.93 2.96 5.17
CA THR A 156 27.98 1.99 4.06
C THR A 156 29.17 1.02 4.15
N ALA A 157 30.24 1.41 4.84
CA ALA A 157 31.44 0.59 5.01
C ALA A 157 31.35 -0.43 6.15
N GLU A 158 30.31 -0.35 7.00
CA GLU A 158 30.14 -1.25 8.12
C GLU A 158 29.30 -2.48 7.72
N PRO A 159 29.44 -3.63 8.41
CA PRO A 159 28.53 -4.76 8.25
C PRO A 159 27.07 -4.37 8.45
N PHE A 160 26.15 -4.95 7.68
CA PHE A 160 24.75 -4.57 7.63
C PHE A 160 24.09 -4.41 9.00
N LEU A 161 24.28 -5.35 9.92
CA LEU A 161 23.68 -5.28 11.27
C LEU A 161 24.17 -4.07 12.04
N GLN A 162 25.44 -3.70 11.93
CA GLN A 162 26.00 -2.52 12.57
C GLN A 162 25.47 -1.23 11.95
N GLN A 163 25.33 -1.19 10.61
CA GLN A 163 24.68 -0.08 9.92
C GLN A 163 23.25 0.13 10.43
N HIS A 164 22.48 -0.95 10.49
CA HIS A 164 21.11 -0.92 10.97
C HIS A 164 21.02 -0.42 12.42
N GLU A 165 21.82 -0.95 13.31
CA GLU A 165 21.87 -0.55 14.72
C GLU A 165 22.22 0.93 14.88
N ARG A 166 23.24 1.40 14.15
CA ARG A 166 23.67 2.80 14.17
C ARG A 166 22.56 3.76 13.72
N VAL A 167 21.89 3.42 12.62
CA VAL A 167 20.75 4.21 12.12
C VAL A 167 19.58 4.19 13.10
N CYS A 168 19.22 3.05 13.66
CA CYS A 168 18.18 2.94 14.66
C CYS A 168 18.45 3.78 15.91
N ASN A 169 19.71 3.79 16.37
CA ASN A 169 20.14 4.60 17.51
C ASN A 169 20.07 6.11 17.22
N ALA A 170 20.43 6.52 16.00
CA ALA A 170 20.32 7.91 15.58
C ALA A 170 18.84 8.34 15.45
N VAL A 171 17.98 7.51 14.86
CA VAL A 171 16.52 7.74 14.76
C VAL A 171 15.89 7.93 16.15
N ARG A 172 16.24 7.06 17.11
CA ARG A 172 15.74 7.19 18.49
C ARG A 172 16.20 8.49 19.16
N ARG A 173 17.46 8.86 19.01
CA ARG A 173 18.01 10.11 19.54
C ARG A 173 17.36 11.35 18.95
N HIS A 174 17.03 11.30 17.65
CA HIS A 174 16.34 12.39 16.97
C HIS A 174 14.87 12.51 17.39
N GLY A 175 14.30 11.45 17.98
CA GLY A 175 12.91 11.45 18.43
C GLY A 175 11.90 11.39 17.29
N LEU A 176 12.21 10.70 16.17
CA LEU A 176 11.23 10.44 15.14
C LEU A 176 10.01 9.70 15.72
N PRO A 177 8.78 10.14 15.43
CA PRO A 177 7.61 9.49 15.96
C PRO A 177 7.51 8.05 15.46
N PRO A 178 7.23 7.06 16.34
CA PRO A 178 7.09 5.66 15.94
C PRO A 178 5.87 5.42 15.04
N ALA A 179 4.86 6.27 15.13
CA ALA A 179 3.63 6.24 14.33
C ALA A 179 3.41 7.59 13.63
N PRO A 180 4.13 7.88 12.54
CA PRO A 180 4.09 9.19 11.88
C PRO A 180 2.71 9.53 11.28
N LEU A 181 1.85 8.53 11.06
CA LEU A 181 0.47 8.76 10.59
C LEU A 181 -0.46 9.32 11.69
N GLY A 182 -0.02 9.26 12.95
CA GLY A 182 -0.75 9.86 14.08
C GLY A 182 -2.03 9.11 14.48
N THR A 183 -2.98 9.87 14.98
CA THR A 183 -4.28 9.37 15.46
C THR A 183 -5.20 8.94 14.31
N VAL A 184 -6.37 8.37 14.64
CA VAL A 184 -7.43 8.09 13.67
C VAL A 184 -7.88 9.37 12.96
N ALA A 185 -7.99 10.49 13.68
CA ALA A 185 -8.36 11.78 13.10
C ALA A 185 -7.30 12.29 12.10
N ASP A 186 -6.01 12.11 12.41
CA ASP A 186 -4.92 12.46 11.49
C ASP A 186 -4.95 11.60 10.22
N ARG A 187 -5.20 10.29 10.37
CA ARG A 187 -5.36 9.37 9.23
C ARG A 187 -6.58 9.72 8.39
N GLN A 188 -7.69 10.10 9.02
CA GLN A 188 -8.87 10.58 8.30
C GLN A 188 -8.56 11.83 7.47
N ALA A 189 -7.84 12.79 8.03
CA ALA A 189 -7.42 13.98 7.29
C ALA A 189 -6.49 13.65 6.10
N ILE A 190 -5.64 12.64 6.21
CA ILE A 190 -4.82 12.12 5.10
C ILE A 190 -5.72 11.53 4.02
N TYR A 191 -6.69 10.71 4.41
CA TYR A 191 -7.65 10.09 3.50
C TYR A 191 -8.47 11.14 2.74
N ASP A 192 -9.01 12.14 3.44
CA ASP A 192 -9.85 13.20 2.85
C ASP A 192 -9.08 14.03 1.82
N ARG A 193 -7.80 14.34 2.08
CA ARG A 193 -6.94 15.00 1.08
C ARG A 193 -6.69 14.10 -0.13
N GLY A 194 -6.45 12.81 0.10
CA GLY A 194 -6.28 11.83 -0.98
C GLY A 194 -7.55 11.72 -1.84
N LEU A 195 -8.71 11.66 -1.21
CA LEU A 195 -10.02 11.60 -1.86
C LEU A 195 -10.28 12.84 -2.72
N THR A 196 -10.07 14.03 -2.16
CA THR A 196 -10.22 15.31 -2.88
C THR A 196 -9.31 15.37 -4.11
N ARG A 197 -8.06 14.92 -3.94
CA ARG A 197 -7.09 14.89 -5.04
C ARG A 197 -7.48 13.88 -6.12
N ALA A 198 -7.91 12.68 -5.75
CA ALA A 198 -8.38 11.68 -6.70
C ALA A 198 -9.59 12.20 -7.49
N ALA A 199 -10.56 12.80 -6.81
CA ALA A 199 -11.73 13.41 -7.45
C ALA A 199 -11.34 14.41 -8.54
N THR A 200 -10.36 15.27 -8.23
CA THR A 200 -9.89 16.29 -9.20
C THR A 200 -9.16 15.67 -10.39
N LEU A 201 -8.26 14.69 -10.13
CA LEU A 201 -7.40 14.13 -11.19
C LEU A 201 -8.16 13.33 -12.24
N VAL A 202 -9.22 12.63 -11.84
CA VAL A 202 -10.02 11.81 -12.77
C VAL A 202 -11.43 12.36 -12.97
N ALA A 203 -11.72 13.57 -12.52
CA ALA A 203 -13.06 14.19 -12.59
C ALA A 203 -14.15 13.23 -12.07
N ALA A 204 -13.90 12.63 -10.88
CA ALA A 204 -14.83 11.69 -10.30
C ALA A 204 -16.06 12.40 -9.71
N THR A 205 -17.22 11.81 -9.91
CA THR A 205 -18.47 12.30 -9.32
C THR A 205 -18.57 11.94 -7.84
N PRO A 206 -19.35 12.67 -7.03
CA PRO A 206 -19.59 12.31 -5.63
C PRO A 206 -20.09 10.87 -5.46
N GLN A 207 -20.97 10.41 -6.33
CA GLN A 207 -21.49 9.05 -6.31
C GLN A 207 -20.39 7.99 -6.58
N GLU A 208 -19.47 8.26 -7.53
CA GLU A 208 -18.33 7.37 -7.76
C GLU A 208 -17.44 7.27 -6.53
N LEU A 209 -17.16 8.40 -5.89
CA LEU A 209 -16.34 8.43 -4.69
C LEU A 209 -16.99 7.68 -3.53
N GLU A 210 -18.30 7.82 -3.35
CA GLU A 210 -19.06 7.07 -2.34
C GLU A 210 -19.02 5.56 -2.60
N THR A 211 -19.16 5.15 -3.85
CA THR A 211 -19.13 3.74 -4.27
C THR A 211 -17.77 3.09 -3.97
N ILE A 212 -16.65 3.82 -4.14
CA ILE A 212 -15.30 3.26 -3.97
C ILE A 212 -14.69 3.60 -2.60
N ALA A 213 -15.42 4.26 -1.71
CA ALA A 213 -14.89 4.71 -0.42
C ALA A 213 -14.48 3.52 0.44
N MET A 214 -13.18 3.39 0.69
CA MET A 214 -12.62 2.29 1.46
C MET A 214 -12.57 2.60 2.95
N PRO A 215 -12.71 1.57 3.82
CA PRO A 215 -12.45 1.72 5.24
C PRO A 215 -11.03 2.24 5.52
N LEU A 216 -10.92 3.09 6.53
CA LEU A 216 -9.67 3.76 6.89
C LEU A 216 -8.56 2.77 7.30
N ASP A 217 -8.93 1.71 8.01
CA ASP A 217 -8.04 0.65 8.46
C ASP A 217 -7.55 -0.26 7.32
N ILE A 218 -8.22 -0.24 6.18
CA ILE A 218 -7.80 -0.95 4.96
C ILE A 218 -6.79 -0.12 4.16
N ILE A 219 -7.08 1.16 3.96
CA ILE A 219 -6.25 2.01 3.09
C ILE A 219 -5.07 2.67 3.84
N LEU A 220 -5.23 2.91 5.13
CA LEU A 220 -4.24 3.48 6.06
C LEU A 220 -4.11 2.64 7.35
N PRO A 221 -3.76 1.35 7.26
CA PRO A 221 -3.64 0.46 8.41
C PRO A 221 -2.54 0.87 9.39
#